data_5fed38eef764e29efd1d0911a374f2fd
#
_entry.id   5fed38eef764e29efd1d0911a374f2fd
#
_cell.length_a   1.000
_cell.length_b   1.000
_cell.length_c   1.000
_cell.angle_alpha   90.00
_cell.angle_beta   90.00
_cell.angle_gamma   90.00
#
_symmetry.space_group_name_H-M   'P 1'
#
loop_
_entity.id
_entity.type
_entity.pdbx_description
1 polymer ?
#
loop_
_entity_poly.entity_id
_entity_poly.type
_entity_poly.pdbx_seq_one_letter_code
_entity_poly.pdbx_strand_id
1 'polypeptide(L)'
;MAFNGTKNLPGKMVIEYLEKIGVKFGANLNAGTAWDQTVYNISDVPTVREGIVDSALLILHDWSHFISLVPEEIDSERGVISEELRTRDGANWRSTMNMIRAIGKGSKYEQRNLIGYLDYLKSFPHDALRKFYETWYRPDYQAIIVVGDVDVDQVEAKIKNLMSDIPAPAADAPQKEAYTVPDNEEPIISIFTDPEMQNSTIQYYIKRPAMPAQANNLVYKEMIDVMTAYITTMENARLQELSLIHISEPT
;
A
#
# COMPACT_ATOMS: atom_id res chain seq x y z
N MET A 1 9.23 -0.07 10.86
CA MET A 1 8.94 0.57 12.19
C MET A 1 7.88 -0.22 12.98
N ALA A 2 6.73 -0.58 12.45
CA ALA A 2 5.67 -1.32 13.17
C ALA A 2 6.14 -2.66 13.78
N PHE A 3 7.18 -3.26 13.25
CA PHE A 3 7.75 -4.52 13.71
C PHE A 3 8.93 -4.34 14.70
N ASN A 4 9.31 -3.10 15.00
CA ASN A 4 10.47 -2.78 15.83
C ASN A 4 10.08 -2.26 17.22
N GLY A 5 8.85 -2.50 17.64
CA GLY A 5 8.38 -2.22 18.98
C GLY A 5 7.14 -1.36 19.07
N THR A 6 6.32 -1.72 20.02
CA THR A 6 5.09 -1.03 20.37
C THR A 6 5.02 -0.83 21.89
N LYS A 7 3.98 -0.16 22.37
CA LYS A 7 3.73 0.07 23.79
C LYS A 7 3.72 -1.22 24.62
N ASN A 8 2.99 -2.26 24.13
CA ASN A 8 2.81 -3.50 24.86
C ASN A 8 3.82 -4.58 24.46
N LEU A 9 4.44 -4.45 23.28
CA LEU A 9 5.38 -5.43 22.70
C LEU A 9 6.66 -4.70 22.23
N PRO A 10 7.57 -4.35 23.16
CA PRO A 10 8.79 -3.60 22.85
C PRO A 10 9.77 -4.42 22.00
N GLY A 11 10.60 -3.74 21.22
CA GLY A 11 11.65 -4.36 20.40
C GLY A 11 11.09 -5.32 19.35
N LYS A 12 11.61 -6.52 19.30
CA LYS A 12 11.20 -7.56 18.33
C LYS A 12 10.08 -8.48 18.83
N MET A 13 9.48 -8.20 19.97
CA MET A 13 8.49 -9.08 20.62
C MET A 13 7.26 -9.37 19.74
N VAL A 14 6.86 -8.46 18.86
CA VAL A 14 5.77 -8.71 17.88
C VAL A 14 6.14 -9.90 16.98
N ILE A 15 7.32 -9.87 16.39
CA ILE A 15 7.80 -10.94 15.49
C ILE A 15 8.00 -12.23 16.27
N GLU A 16 8.72 -12.18 17.39
CA GLU A 16 9.03 -13.34 18.23
C GLU A 16 7.77 -14.06 18.73
N TYR A 17 6.77 -13.28 19.15
CA TYR A 17 5.49 -13.85 19.60
C TYR A 17 4.75 -14.53 18.43
N LEU A 18 4.63 -13.86 17.29
CA LEU A 18 3.90 -14.37 16.15
C LEU A 18 4.58 -15.61 15.55
N GLU A 19 5.89 -15.63 15.44
CA GLU A 19 6.66 -16.80 14.98
C GLU A 19 6.50 -17.98 15.94
N LYS A 20 6.48 -17.75 17.25
CA LYS A 20 6.25 -18.80 18.27
C LYS A 20 4.90 -19.49 18.12
N ILE A 21 3.90 -18.81 17.60
CA ILE A 21 2.57 -19.38 17.33
C ILE A 21 2.41 -19.89 15.89
N GLY A 22 3.45 -19.83 15.07
CA GLY A 22 3.47 -20.35 13.70
C GLY A 22 3.21 -19.34 12.60
N VAL A 23 2.99 -18.06 12.92
CA VAL A 23 2.83 -16.96 11.97
C VAL A 23 4.21 -16.49 11.50
N LYS A 24 4.53 -16.66 10.23
CA LYS A 24 5.87 -16.39 9.67
C LYS A 24 5.99 -14.95 9.18
N PHE A 25 7.06 -14.27 9.59
CA PHE A 25 7.38 -12.95 9.05
C PHE A 25 7.59 -12.98 7.53
N GLY A 26 7.08 -11.99 6.83
CA GLY A 26 7.14 -11.89 5.37
C GLY A 26 6.07 -12.70 4.63
N ALA A 27 5.69 -13.87 5.12
CA ALA A 27 4.64 -14.70 4.51
C ALA A 27 3.24 -14.38 5.10
N ASN A 28 3.13 -14.41 6.43
CA ASN A 28 1.85 -14.27 7.14
C ASN A 28 1.75 -12.95 7.91
N LEU A 29 2.89 -12.35 8.25
CA LEU A 29 3.02 -11.05 8.90
C LEU A 29 3.66 -10.08 7.93
N ASN A 30 2.93 -9.07 7.50
CA ASN A 30 3.44 -8.11 6.51
C ASN A 30 2.77 -6.74 6.66
N ALA A 31 3.36 -5.74 6.02
CA ALA A 31 2.77 -4.42 5.82
C ALA A 31 3.07 -3.92 4.41
N GLY A 32 2.08 -3.32 3.78
CA GLY A 32 2.21 -2.76 2.45
C GLY A 32 1.72 -1.31 2.40
N THR A 33 2.46 -0.45 1.71
CA THR A 33 2.10 0.94 1.49
C THR A 33 1.70 1.15 0.04
N ALA A 34 0.51 1.68 -0.18
CA ALA A 34 0.03 2.18 -1.45
C ALA A 34 -0.04 3.72 -1.43
N TRP A 35 -0.56 4.31 -2.49
CA TRP A 35 -0.62 5.79 -2.62
C TRP A 35 -1.44 6.47 -1.53
N ASP A 36 -2.53 5.82 -1.10
CA ASP A 36 -3.53 6.41 -0.20
C ASP A 36 -3.75 5.64 1.09
N GLN A 37 -3.08 4.51 1.26
CA GLN A 37 -3.28 3.65 2.43
C GLN A 37 -2.01 2.87 2.79
N THR A 38 -1.93 2.48 4.06
CA THR A 38 -1.01 1.44 4.55
C THR A 38 -1.85 0.31 5.12
N VAL A 39 -1.58 -0.91 4.71
CA VAL A 39 -2.26 -2.11 5.20
C VAL A 39 -1.28 -2.94 5.99
N TYR A 40 -1.67 -3.29 7.21
CA TYR A 40 -0.96 -4.24 8.07
C TYR A 40 -1.79 -5.51 8.11
N ASN A 41 -1.18 -6.65 7.87
CA ASN A 41 -1.89 -7.92 7.90
C ASN A 41 -1.17 -8.97 8.73
N ILE A 42 -1.97 -9.77 9.43
CA ILE A 42 -1.56 -10.98 10.12
C ILE A 42 -2.51 -12.07 9.59
N SER A 43 -1.98 -13.08 8.92
CA SER A 43 -2.76 -14.21 8.41
C SER A 43 -2.36 -15.52 9.08
N ASP A 44 -3.19 -16.54 8.89
CA ASP A 44 -2.98 -17.88 9.43
C ASP A 44 -2.77 -17.92 10.96
N VAL A 45 -3.47 -17.02 11.66
CA VAL A 45 -3.47 -16.99 13.13
C VAL A 45 -4.23 -18.21 13.65
N PRO A 46 -3.59 -19.10 14.46
CA PRO A 46 -4.30 -20.26 15.01
C PRO A 46 -5.42 -19.84 15.96
N THR A 47 -6.63 -20.34 15.74
CA THR A 47 -7.79 -20.06 16.60
C THR A 47 -8.02 -21.12 17.69
N VAL A 48 -7.26 -22.22 17.64
CA VAL A 48 -7.45 -23.39 18.52
C VAL A 48 -7.01 -23.20 19.98
N ARG A 49 -6.28 -22.13 20.27
CA ARG A 49 -5.84 -21.82 21.65
C ARG A 49 -6.45 -20.51 22.10
N GLU A 50 -6.96 -20.53 23.32
CA GLU A 50 -7.44 -19.31 23.97
C GLU A 50 -6.35 -18.23 24.05
N GLY A 51 -6.73 -16.97 23.88
CA GLY A 51 -5.84 -15.81 23.99
C GLY A 51 -5.00 -15.49 22.74
N ILE A 52 -4.89 -16.37 21.74
CA ILE A 52 -4.10 -16.06 20.52
C ILE A 52 -4.78 -14.95 19.71
N VAL A 53 -6.09 -15.03 19.51
CA VAL A 53 -6.86 -14.01 18.82
C VAL A 53 -6.77 -12.67 19.56
N ASP A 54 -6.85 -12.69 20.90
CA ASP A 54 -6.72 -11.49 21.74
C ASP A 54 -5.35 -10.86 21.59
N SER A 55 -4.29 -11.66 21.50
CA SER A 55 -2.94 -11.16 21.26
C SER A 55 -2.77 -10.57 19.86
N ALA A 56 -3.38 -11.17 18.84
CA ALA A 56 -3.38 -10.61 17.49
C ALA A 56 -4.14 -9.27 17.44
N LEU A 57 -5.27 -9.18 18.13
CA LEU A 57 -6.02 -7.91 18.25
C LEU A 57 -5.22 -6.85 19.02
N LEU A 58 -4.47 -7.22 20.05
CA LEU A 58 -3.57 -6.33 20.78
C LEU A 58 -2.45 -5.78 19.87
N ILE A 59 -1.91 -6.60 18.98
CA ILE A 59 -0.92 -6.15 18.02
C ILE A 59 -1.53 -5.13 17.04
N LEU A 60 -2.75 -5.38 16.54
CA LEU A 60 -3.46 -4.42 15.68
C LEU A 60 -3.76 -3.10 16.41
N HIS A 61 -4.17 -3.18 17.67
CA HIS A 61 -4.35 -2.01 18.52
C HIS A 61 -3.06 -1.19 18.65
N ASP A 62 -1.95 -1.86 18.95
CA ASP A 62 -0.67 -1.18 19.12
C ASP A 62 -0.19 -0.54 17.81
N TRP A 63 -0.40 -1.20 16.67
CA TRP A 63 -0.08 -0.60 15.37
C TRP A 63 -0.96 0.61 15.04
N SER A 64 -2.18 0.62 15.54
CA SER A 64 -3.14 1.70 15.27
C SER A 64 -2.69 3.04 15.87
N HIS A 65 -2.06 3.06 17.06
CA HIS A 65 -1.69 4.32 17.71
C HIS A 65 -0.47 4.25 18.64
N PHE A 66 0.12 3.09 18.87
CA PHE A 66 1.10 2.88 19.93
C PHE A 66 2.44 2.30 19.45
N ILE A 67 2.84 2.58 18.21
CA ILE A 67 4.19 2.24 17.71
C ILE A 67 5.20 3.11 18.46
N SER A 68 6.27 2.50 18.97
CA SER A 68 7.25 3.17 19.85
C SER A 68 8.07 4.25 19.15
N LEU A 69 8.37 4.09 17.86
CA LEU A 69 9.16 5.02 17.04
C LEU A 69 10.47 5.47 17.74
N VAL A 70 11.21 4.50 18.27
CA VAL A 70 12.47 4.73 18.98
C VAL A 70 13.50 5.28 17.99
N PRO A 71 14.26 6.36 18.33
CA PRO A 71 15.21 7.01 17.41
C PRO A 71 16.23 6.04 16.79
N GLU A 72 16.79 5.16 17.58
CA GLU A 72 17.79 4.16 17.14
C GLU A 72 17.21 3.20 16.09
N GLU A 73 15.96 2.81 16.26
CA GLU A 73 15.25 1.96 15.29
C GLU A 73 14.90 2.73 14.01
N ILE A 74 14.56 4.02 14.12
CA ILE A 74 14.34 4.87 12.94
C ILE A 74 15.62 4.98 12.12
N ASP A 75 16.76 5.21 12.77
CA ASP A 75 18.03 5.33 12.07
C ASP A 75 18.49 4.00 11.44
N SER A 76 18.24 2.87 12.11
CA SER A 76 18.46 1.54 11.55
C SER A 76 17.62 1.30 10.29
N GLU A 77 16.34 1.65 10.32
CA GLU A 77 15.41 1.49 9.19
C GLU A 77 15.79 2.34 7.97
N ARG A 78 16.45 3.48 8.14
CA ARG A 78 16.96 4.28 7.01
C ARG A 78 17.91 3.46 6.13
N GLY A 79 18.76 2.65 6.75
CA GLY A 79 19.65 1.72 6.05
C GLY A 79 18.87 0.66 5.27
N VAL A 80 17.88 0.04 5.93
CA VAL A 80 17.03 -1.00 5.30
C VAL A 80 16.29 -0.45 4.08
N ILE A 81 15.64 0.72 4.20
CA ILE A 81 14.91 1.33 3.09
C ILE A 81 15.86 1.78 1.98
N SER A 82 17.05 2.25 2.32
CA SER A 82 18.09 2.62 1.32
C SER A 82 18.52 1.40 0.50
N GLU A 83 18.70 0.26 1.13
CA GLU A 83 19.03 -1.00 0.44
C GLU A 83 17.85 -1.54 -0.38
N GLU A 84 16.63 -1.41 0.13
CA GLU A 84 15.43 -1.76 -0.62
C GLU A 84 15.32 -0.91 -1.90
N LEU A 85 15.54 0.40 -1.80
CA LEU A 85 15.55 1.29 -2.97
C LEU A 85 16.63 0.87 -3.97
N ARG A 86 17.85 0.59 -3.50
CA ARG A 86 18.95 0.13 -4.35
C ARG A 86 18.65 -1.19 -5.07
N THR A 87 18.02 -2.12 -4.38
CA THR A 87 17.66 -3.43 -4.94
C THR A 87 16.54 -3.33 -5.96
N ARG A 88 15.62 -2.38 -5.79
CA ARG A 88 14.52 -2.13 -6.73
C ARG A 88 14.91 -1.30 -7.93
N ASP A 89 16.04 -0.57 -7.88
CA ASP A 89 16.47 0.35 -8.95
C ASP A 89 17.01 -0.42 -10.17
N GLY A 90 16.09 -0.99 -10.93
CA GLY A 90 16.32 -1.61 -12.24
C GLY A 90 15.49 -0.92 -13.33
N ALA A 91 15.79 -1.23 -14.59
CA ALA A 91 15.12 -0.60 -15.75
C ALA A 91 13.59 -0.68 -15.69
N ASN A 92 13.04 -1.81 -15.25
CA ASN A 92 11.59 -1.98 -15.09
C ASN A 92 11.00 -1.04 -14.05
N TRP A 93 11.69 -0.82 -12.93
CA TRP A 93 11.25 0.13 -11.91
C TRP A 93 11.29 1.56 -12.42
N ARG A 94 12.38 1.96 -13.07
CA ARG A 94 12.52 3.30 -13.66
C ARG A 94 11.46 3.56 -14.74
N SER A 95 11.17 2.55 -15.57
CA SER A 95 10.08 2.59 -16.56
C SER A 95 8.72 2.77 -15.91
N THR A 96 8.42 1.97 -14.87
CA THR A 96 7.16 2.07 -14.11
C THR A 96 7.00 3.44 -13.47
N MET A 97 8.05 4.00 -12.88
CA MET A 97 7.99 5.35 -12.31
C MET A 97 7.78 6.44 -13.38
N ASN A 98 8.39 6.29 -14.54
CA ASN A 98 8.14 7.20 -15.66
C ASN A 98 6.67 7.14 -16.14
N MET A 99 6.14 5.93 -16.28
CA MET A 99 4.72 5.70 -16.63
C MET A 99 3.77 6.34 -15.60
N ILE A 100 3.99 6.11 -14.31
CA ILE A 100 3.15 6.67 -13.24
C ILE A 100 3.15 8.21 -13.28
N ARG A 101 4.31 8.83 -13.52
CA ARG A 101 4.42 10.28 -13.66
C ARG A 101 3.65 10.79 -14.88
N ALA A 102 3.72 10.10 -16.01
CA ALA A 102 2.98 10.46 -17.19
C ALA A 102 1.46 10.35 -17.00
N ILE A 103 0.98 9.25 -16.42
CA ILE A 103 -0.45 9.05 -16.13
C ILE A 103 -0.93 10.06 -15.07
N GLY A 104 -0.13 10.26 -14.02
CA GLY A 104 -0.43 11.14 -12.89
C GLY A 104 -0.17 12.63 -13.14
N LYS A 105 0.18 13.03 -14.37
CA LYS A 105 0.56 14.41 -14.71
C LYS A 105 -0.45 15.44 -14.20
N GLY A 106 0.05 16.46 -13.52
CA GLY A 106 -0.76 17.51 -12.90
C GLY A 106 -1.40 17.14 -11.56
N SER A 107 -1.16 15.94 -11.05
CA SER A 107 -1.62 15.50 -9.73
C SER A 107 -0.45 15.37 -8.75
N LYS A 108 -0.78 15.15 -7.45
CA LYS A 108 0.25 14.84 -6.46
C LYS A 108 0.92 13.48 -6.70
N TYR A 109 0.30 12.55 -7.41
CA TYR A 109 0.89 11.26 -7.79
C TYR A 109 2.08 11.40 -8.73
N GLU A 110 2.11 12.44 -9.57
CA GLU A 110 3.26 12.77 -10.43
C GLU A 110 4.54 13.00 -9.62
N GLN A 111 4.39 13.62 -8.44
CA GLN A 111 5.52 14.09 -7.61
C GLN A 111 5.91 13.10 -6.51
N ARG A 112 5.09 12.08 -6.25
CA ARG A 112 5.32 11.14 -5.15
C ARG A 112 6.02 9.88 -5.62
N ASN A 113 6.88 9.38 -4.74
CA ASN A 113 7.46 8.05 -4.85
C ASN A 113 7.09 7.25 -3.61
N LEU A 114 6.50 6.07 -3.77
CA LEU A 114 6.03 5.24 -2.64
C LEU A 114 7.15 4.86 -1.67
N ILE A 115 8.35 4.60 -2.17
CA ILE A 115 9.51 4.28 -1.33
C ILE A 115 10.19 5.54 -0.77
N GLY A 116 9.79 6.73 -1.24
CA GLY A 116 10.39 8.01 -0.87
C GLY A 116 11.61 8.39 -1.71
N TYR A 117 12.29 9.43 -1.28
CA TYR A 117 13.49 9.97 -1.91
C TYR A 117 14.68 9.81 -0.97
N LEU A 118 15.80 9.32 -1.47
CA LEU A 118 16.97 8.96 -0.68
C LEU A 118 17.52 10.13 0.17
N ASP A 119 17.58 11.33 -0.40
CA ASP A 119 18.09 12.50 0.30
C ASP A 119 17.17 12.89 1.46
N TYR A 120 15.86 12.81 1.25
CA TYR A 120 14.88 13.05 2.31
C TYR A 120 14.93 11.95 3.37
N LEU A 121 15.02 10.69 2.95
CA LEU A 121 15.13 9.54 3.86
C LEU A 121 16.32 9.68 4.81
N LYS A 122 17.46 10.16 4.32
CA LYS A 122 18.67 10.34 5.12
C LYS A 122 18.63 11.54 6.07
N SER A 123 17.77 12.53 5.79
CA SER A 123 17.82 13.84 6.45
C SER A 123 16.61 14.19 7.32
N PHE A 124 15.46 13.52 7.18
CA PHE A 124 14.29 13.90 7.98
C PHE A 124 14.52 13.68 9.48
N PRO A 125 14.10 14.62 10.36
CA PRO A 125 14.24 14.46 11.80
C PRO A 125 13.26 13.40 12.34
N HIS A 126 13.64 12.69 13.41
CA HIS A 126 12.80 11.65 14.03
C HIS A 126 11.39 12.16 14.37
N ASP A 127 11.30 13.40 14.85
CA ASP A 127 10.02 14.03 15.20
C ASP A 127 9.08 14.22 14.00
N ALA A 128 9.60 14.33 12.78
CA ALA A 128 8.75 14.39 11.59
C ALA A 128 7.99 13.09 11.38
N LEU A 129 8.63 11.93 11.59
CA LEU A 129 7.97 10.63 11.51
C LEU A 129 6.95 10.45 12.63
N ARG A 130 7.29 10.83 13.86
CA ARG A 130 6.39 10.79 15.02
C ARG A 130 5.16 11.66 14.78
N LYS A 131 5.36 12.90 14.36
CA LYS A 131 4.27 13.83 14.05
C LYS A 131 3.38 13.32 12.90
N PHE A 132 3.98 12.70 11.87
CA PHE A 132 3.21 12.08 10.80
C PHE A 132 2.32 10.95 11.34
N TYR A 133 2.87 10.07 12.16
CA TYR A 133 2.14 8.96 12.76
C TYR A 133 1.00 9.46 13.65
N GLU A 134 1.25 10.37 14.57
CA GLU A 134 0.26 10.97 15.46
C GLU A 134 -0.86 11.73 14.70
N THR A 135 -0.51 12.33 13.56
CA THR A 135 -1.47 13.10 12.75
C THR A 135 -2.40 12.21 11.95
N TRP A 136 -1.88 11.12 11.36
CA TRP A 136 -2.61 10.34 10.36
C TRP A 136 -3.07 8.95 10.81
N TYR A 137 -2.44 8.37 11.86
CA TYR A 137 -2.83 7.11 12.45
C TYR A 137 -3.86 7.35 13.57
N ARG A 138 -5.08 7.61 13.18
CA ARG A 138 -6.18 7.98 14.06
C ARG A 138 -7.47 7.23 13.69
N PRO A 139 -8.40 7.02 14.64
CA PRO A 139 -9.54 6.13 14.47
C PRO A 139 -10.45 6.41 13.27
N ASP A 140 -10.62 7.70 12.90
CA ASP A 140 -11.47 8.13 11.79
C ASP A 140 -10.87 7.81 10.38
N TYR A 141 -9.59 7.38 10.33
CA TYR A 141 -8.91 6.95 9.10
C TYR A 141 -8.47 5.49 9.14
N GLN A 142 -8.95 4.72 10.09
CA GLN A 142 -8.58 3.31 10.24
C GLN A 142 -9.78 2.39 10.13
N ALA A 143 -9.53 1.18 9.66
CA ALA A 143 -10.48 0.08 9.67
C ALA A 143 -9.77 -1.19 10.15
N ILE A 144 -10.44 -1.97 10.96
CA ILE A 144 -9.99 -3.31 11.38
C ILE A 144 -10.89 -4.32 10.70
N ILE A 145 -10.28 -5.28 10.03
CA ILE A 145 -10.96 -6.35 9.32
C ILE A 145 -10.48 -7.68 9.93
N VAL A 146 -11.40 -8.47 10.44
CA VAL A 146 -11.13 -9.81 10.96
C VAL A 146 -11.95 -10.81 10.16
N VAL A 147 -11.29 -11.83 9.63
CA VAL A 147 -11.92 -12.90 8.84
C VAL A 147 -11.39 -14.25 9.32
N GLY A 148 -12.26 -15.18 9.62
CA GLY A 148 -11.87 -16.52 10.04
C GLY A 148 -12.96 -17.23 10.83
N ASP A 149 -12.57 -18.36 11.43
CA ASP A 149 -13.43 -19.14 12.35
C ASP A 149 -13.40 -18.50 13.73
N VAL A 150 -14.25 -17.47 13.91
CA VAL A 150 -14.36 -16.68 15.14
C VAL A 150 -15.82 -16.33 15.41
N ASP A 151 -16.16 -16.16 16.68
CA ASP A 151 -17.44 -15.57 17.08
C ASP A 151 -17.44 -14.08 16.80
N VAL A 152 -18.26 -13.63 15.86
CA VAL A 152 -18.28 -12.25 15.38
C VAL A 152 -18.63 -11.27 16.48
N ASP A 153 -19.66 -11.57 17.29
CA ASP A 153 -20.14 -10.67 18.35
C ASP A 153 -19.09 -10.50 19.45
N GLN A 154 -18.42 -11.58 19.82
CA GLN A 154 -17.35 -11.53 20.81
C GLN A 154 -16.13 -10.75 20.29
N VAL A 155 -15.71 -10.99 19.06
CA VAL A 155 -14.57 -10.28 18.46
C VAL A 155 -14.88 -8.80 18.28
N GLU A 156 -16.07 -8.45 17.83
CA GLU A 156 -16.51 -7.05 17.73
C GLU A 156 -16.48 -6.35 19.10
N ALA A 157 -17.02 -7.01 20.13
CA ALA A 157 -17.00 -6.46 21.49
C ALA A 157 -15.57 -6.26 22.01
N LYS A 158 -14.66 -7.23 21.76
CA LYS A 158 -13.23 -7.12 22.10
C LYS A 158 -12.54 -5.96 21.38
N ILE A 159 -12.78 -5.80 20.07
CA ILE A 159 -12.24 -4.69 19.29
C ILE A 159 -12.73 -3.36 19.86
N LYS A 160 -14.03 -3.18 20.09
CA LYS A 160 -14.59 -1.96 20.66
C LYS A 160 -13.99 -1.61 22.02
N ASN A 161 -13.84 -2.60 22.88
CA ASN A 161 -13.23 -2.39 24.19
C ASN A 161 -11.74 -2.04 24.08
N LEU A 162 -10.98 -2.78 23.27
CA LEU A 162 -9.53 -2.60 23.14
C LEU A 162 -9.18 -1.25 22.50
N MET A 163 -9.93 -0.84 21.47
CA MET A 163 -9.69 0.42 20.74
C MET A 163 -10.24 1.65 21.48
N SER A 164 -10.94 1.49 22.59
CA SER A 164 -11.59 2.60 23.31
C SER A 164 -10.60 3.56 24.00
N ASP A 165 -9.35 3.17 24.20
CA ASP A 165 -8.30 4.01 24.77
C ASP A 165 -7.55 4.85 23.72
N ILE A 166 -7.79 4.62 22.43
CA ILE A 166 -7.21 5.42 21.37
C ILE A 166 -7.93 6.78 21.32
N PRO A 167 -7.20 7.91 21.45
CA PRO A 167 -7.81 9.21 21.52
C PRO A 167 -8.52 9.57 20.20
N ALA A 168 -9.70 10.17 20.33
CA ALA A 168 -10.38 10.76 19.17
C ALA A 168 -9.54 11.91 18.58
N PRO A 169 -9.61 12.14 17.27
CA PRO A 169 -8.89 13.24 16.65
C PRO A 169 -9.36 14.59 17.21
N ALA A 170 -8.45 15.55 17.31
CA ALA A 170 -8.80 16.92 17.67
C ALA A 170 -9.76 17.53 16.63
N ALA A 171 -10.60 18.47 17.06
CA ALA A 171 -11.61 19.09 16.18
C ALA A 171 -10.98 19.82 14.97
N ASP A 172 -9.76 20.30 15.11
CA ASP A 172 -8.97 20.99 14.10
C ASP A 172 -7.96 20.09 13.41
N ALA A 173 -8.03 18.78 13.63
CA ALA A 173 -7.12 17.82 13.00
C ALA A 173 -7.21 17.90 11.47
N PRO A 174 -6.05 17.87 10.78
CA PRO A 174 -6.02 17.99 9.33
C PRO A 174 -6.82 16.88 8.66
N GLN A 175 -7.56 17.24 7.63
CA GLN A 175 -8.34 16.29 6.86
C GLN A 175 -7.53 15.74 5.69
N LYS A 176 -7.76 14.46 5.36
CA LYS A 176 -7.16 13.85 4.17
C LYS A 176 -7.72 14.54 2.92
N GLU A 177 -6.83 15.11 2.15
CA GLU A 177 -7.18 15.71 0.87
C GLU A 177 -7.38 14.59 -0.17
N ALA A 178 -8.50 14.63 -0.89
CA ALA A 178 -8.71 13.76 -2.03
C ALA A 178 -7.92 14.29 -3.24
N TYR A 179 -7.03 13.46 -3.76
CA TYR A 179 -6.27 13.81 -4.96
C TYR A 179 -6.93 13.18 -6.17
N THR A 180 -7.21 14.01 -7.16
CA THR A 180 -7.68 13.56 -8.46
C THR A 180 -6.56 13.66 -9.48
N VAL A 181 -6.53 12.72 -10.41
CA VAL A 181 -5.69 12.81 -11.59
C VAL A 181 -6.49 13.60 -12.64
N PRO A 182 -6.01 14.77 -13.08
CA PRO A 182 -6.73 15.55 -14.09
C PRO A 182 -6.87 14.76 -15.40
N ASP A 183 -7.97 14.98 -16.10
CA ASP A 183 -8.09 14.51 -17.47
C ASP A 183 -7.20 15.34 -18.41
N ASN A 184 -6.98 14.85 -19.61
CA ASN A 184 -6.16 15.51 -20.62
C ASN A 184 -6.95 15.65 -21.92
N GLU A 185 -6.95 16.83 -22.50
CA GLU A 185 -7.59 17.12 -23.79
C GLU A 185 -6.80 16.50 -24.95
N GLU A 186 -5.47 16.56 -24.86
CA GLU A 186 -4.55 16.00 -25.85
C GLU A 186 -3.86 14.74 -25.33
N PRO A 187 -3.54 13.75 -26.18
CA PRO A 187 -2.82 12.55 -25.77
C PRO A 187 -1.50 12.87 -25.09
N ILE A 188 -1.23 12.23 -23.97
CA ILE A 188 0.06 12.30 -23.29
C ILE A 188 0.96 11.23 -23.91
N ILE A 189 2.02 11.64 -24.58
CA ILE A 189 3.03 10.75 -25.14
C ILE A 189 4.22 10.72 -24.19
N SER A 190 4.57 9.54 -23.68
CA SER A 190 5.74 9.33 -22.83
C SER A 190 6.66 8.31 -23.49
N ILE A 191 7.90 8.69 -23.73
CA ILE A 191 8.93 7.82 -24.28
C ILE A 191 10.00 7.64 -23.21
N PHE A 192 10.29 6.40 -22.88
CA PHE A 192 11.31 6.02 -21.93
C PHE A 192 12.31 5.06 -22.58
N THR A 193 13.58 5.33 -22.41
CA THR A 193 14.68 4.49 -22.89
C THR A 193 15.64 4.22 -21.75
N ASP A 194 16.11 3.00 -21.65
CA ASP A 194 17.06 2.60 -20.62
C ASP A 194 18.00 1.50 -21.20
N PRO A 195 19.32 1.60 -20.99
CA PRO A 195 20.29 0.63 -21.54
C PRO A 195 20.09 -0.81 -21.07
N GLU A 196 19.44 -1.01 -19.92
CA GLU A 196 19.17 -2.34 -19.36
C GLU A 196 17.87 -2.94 -19.88
N MET A 197 17.06 -2.20 -20.64
CA MET A 197 15.83 -2.71 -21.25
C MET A 197 16.16 -3.64 -22.42
N GLN A 198 15.65 -4.87 -22.36
CA GLN A 198 15.90 -5.90 -23.38
C GLN A 198 14.79 -5.91 -24.46
N ASN A 199 13.63 -5.37 -24.16
CA ASN A 199 12.47 -5.38 -25.05
C ASN A 199 11.87 -4.00 -25.18
N SER A 200 11.28 -3.72 -26.35
CA SER A 200 10.43 -2.56 -26.57
C SER A 200 8.99 -2.91 -26.24
N THR A 201 8.30 -2.04 -25.50
CA THR A 201 6.90 -2.22 -25.13
C THR A 201 6.14 -0.94 -25.46
N ILE A 202 4.98 -1.08 -26.08
CA ILE A 202 4.02 0.01 -26.28
C ILE A 202 2.85 -0.25 -25.34
N GLN A 203 2.49 0.76 -24.55
CA GLN A 203 1.36 0.70 -23.64
C GLN A 203 0.42 1.86 -23.93
N TYR A 204 -0.86 1.58 -23.94
CA TYR A 204 -1.92 2.53 -24.15
C TYR A 204 -2.85 2.57 -22.95
N TYR A 205 -3.10 3.75 -22.42
CA TYR A 205 -3.92 3.97 -21.24
C TYR A 205 -5.06 4.94 -21.54
N ILE A 206 -6.26 4.57 -21.15
CA ILE A 206 -7.44 5.45 -21.21
C ILE A 206 -7.81 5.84 -19.78
N LYS A 207 -7.76 7.14 -19.46
CA LYS A 207 -8.28 7.67 -18.21
C LYS A 207 -9.80 7.65 -18.25
N ARG A 208 -10.40 7.27 -17.14
CA ARG A 208 -11.84 7.29 -16.95
C ARG A 208 -12.18 7.96 -15.62
N PRO A 209 -13.34 8.63 -15.49
CA PRO A 209 -13.78 9.15 -14.21
C PRO A 209 -13.84 8.04 -13.17
N ALA A 210 -13.40 8.34 -11.95
CA ALA A 210 -13.53 7.41 -10.84
C ALA A 210 -15.01 7.15 -10.56
N MET A 211 -15.35 5.88 -10.33
CA MET A 211 -16.71 5.52 -9.94
C MET A 211 -16.98 6.03 -8.52
N PRO A 212 -18.16 6.60 -8.24
CA PRO A 212 -18.53 6.96 -6.87
C PRO A 212 -18.45 5.75 -5.93
N ALA A 213 -17.96 5.96 -4.71
CA ALA A 213 -17.81 4.87 -3.72
C ALA A 213 -19.10 4.05 -3.51
N GLN A 214 -20.26 4.71 -3.58
CA GLN A 214 -21.57 4.07 -3.48
C GLN A 214 -21.86 3.07 -4.60
N ALA A 215 -21.23 3.23 -5.74
CA ALA A 215 -21.39 2.33 -6.89
C ALA A 215 -20.51 1.07 -6.80
N ASN A 216 -19.53 1.03 -5.88
CA ASN A 216 -18.59 -0.09 -5.77
C ASN A 216 -19.25 -1.44 -5.41
N ASN A 217 -20.42 -1.41 -4.78
CA ASN A 217 -21.15 -2.61 -4.35
C ASN A 217 -22.33 -2.97 -5.29
N LEU A 218 -22.41 -2.35 -6.45
CA LEU A 218 -23.49 -2.59 -7.40
C LEU A 218 -23.07 -3.62 -8.45
N VAL A 219 -24.01 -4.48 -8.84
CA VAL A 219 -23.86 -5.40 -9.99
C VAL A 219 -23.40 -4.66 -11.25
N TYR A 220 -23.85 -3.43 -11.41
CA TYR A 220 -23.43 -2.54 -12.51
C TYR A 220 -21.91 -2.34 -12.58
N LYS A 221 -21.23 -2.18 -11.44
CA LYS A 221 -19.76 -2.08 -11.41
C LYS A 221 -19.11 -3.35 -11.91
N GLU A 222 -19.56 -4.50 -11.43
CA GLU A 222 -19.06 -5.82 -11.89
C GLU A 222 -19.26 -6.00 -13.40
N MET A 223 -20.42 -5.60 -13.91
CA MET A 223 -20.68 -5.62 -15.35
C MET A 223 -19.69 -4.75 -16.13
N ILE A 224 -19.40 -3.53 -15.66
CA ILE A 224 -18.43 -2.64 -16.29
C ILE A 224 -17.03 -3.24 -16.23
N ASP A 225 -16.63 -3.81 -15.11
CA ASP A 225 -15.31 -4.42 -14.95
C ASP A 225 -15.13 -5.62 -15.88
N VAL A 226 -16.14 -6.49 -15.98
CA VAL A 226 -16.16 -7.61 -16.91
C VAL A 226 -16.11 -7.14 -18.38
N MET A 227 -16.94 -6.18 -18.76
CA MET A 227 -16.93 -5.61 -20.11
C MET A 227 -15.58 -4.98 -20.46
N THR A 228 -14.99 -4.26 -19.51
CA THR A 228 -13.66 -3.66 -19.68
C THR A 228 -12.59 -4.73 -19.88
N ALA A 229 -12.64 -5.82 -19.11
CA ALA A 229 -11.70 -6.93 -19.25
C ALA A 229 -11.81 -7.59 -20.64
N TYR A 230 -13.04 -7.80 -21.14
CA TYR A 230 -13.25 -8.33 -22.49
C TYR A 230 -12.71 -7.40 -23.58
N ILE A 231 -13.03 -6.11 -23.53
CA ILE A 231 -12.53 -5.11 -24.50
C ILE A 231 -11.00 -5.11 -24.49
N THR A 232 -10.36 -5.00 -23.32
CA THR A 232 -8.91 -5.00 -23.20
C THR A 232 -8.28 -6.30 -23.75
N THR A 233 -8.91 -7.44 -23.52
CA THR A 233 -8.44 -8.72 -24.05
C THR A 233 -8.51 -8.75 -25.58
N MET A 234 -9.61 -8.27 -26.15
CA MET A 234 -9.79 -8.22 -27.61
C MET A 234 -8.79 -7.25 -28.26
N GLU A 235 -8.59 -6.07 -27.66
CA GLU A 235 -7.61 -5.08 -28.13
C GLU A 235 -6.19 -5.64 -28.08
N ASN A 236 -5.80 -6.27 -26.99
CA ASN A 236 -4.47 -6.87 -26.85
C ASN A 236 -4.25 -8.00 -27.87
N ALA A 237 -5.25 -8.86 -28.10
CA ALA A 237 -5.17 -9.90 -29.12
C ALA A 237 -4.96 -9.28 -30.51
N ARG A 238 -5.67 -8.22 -30.84
CA ARG A 238 -5.53 -7.52 -32.13
C ARG A 238 -4.16 -6.84 -32.28
N LEU A 239 -3.66 -6.22 -31.24
CA LEU A 239 -2.32 -5.61 -31.24
C LEU A 239 -1.22 -6.67 -31.42
N GLN A 240 -1.37 -7.85 -30.83
CA GLN A 240 -0.45 -8.96 -31.05
C GLN A 240 -0.44 -9.45 -32.49
N GLU A 241 -1.61 -9.61 -33.12
CA GLU A 241 -1.72 -9.97 -34.54
C GLU A 241 -1.03 -8.94 -35.43
N LEU A 242 -1.25 -7.64 -35.20
CA LEU A 242 -0.62 -6.56 -35.94
C LEU A 242 0.91 -6.54 -35.76
N SER A 243 1.40 -6.80 -34.54
CA SER A 243 2.83 -6.91 -34.26
C SER A 243 3.49 -8.05 -35.05
N LEU A 244 2.83 -9.20 -35.13
CA LEU A 244 3.33 -10.37 -35.88
C LEU A 244 3.36 -10.12 -37.40
N ILE A 245 2.42 -9.36 -37.96
CA ILE A 245 2.38 -9.00 -39.37
C ILE A 245 3.58 -8.12 -39.74
N HIS A 246 3.93 -7.16 -38.89
CA HIS A 246 5.08 -6.27 -39.13
C HIS A 246 6.45 -6.95 -38.97
N ILE A 247 6.56 -8.05 -38.23
CA ILE A 247 7.80 -8.83 -38.10
C ILE A 247 8.01 -9.75 -39.30
N SER A 248 6.96 -10.09 -40.05
CA SER A 248 6.99 -11.02 -41.18
C SER A 248 7.26 -10.36 -42.53
N GLU A 249 7.32 -9.03 -42.64
CA GLU A 249 7.71 -8.36 -43.89
C GLU A 249 9.25 -8.24 -43.96
N PRO A 250 9.92 -8.94 -44.87
CA PRO A 250 11.35 -8.75 -45.08
C PRO A 250 11.60 -7.40 -45.72
N THR A 251 12.40 -6.56 -45.06
CA THR A 251 12.98 -5.32 -45.63
C THR A 251 13.91 -5.62 -46.76
#